data_bcba2521304a27a48533354f51388d27
#
_entry.id   bcba2521304a27a48533354f51388d27
#
_cell.length_a   1.000
_cell.length_b   1.000
_cell.length_c   1.000
_cell.angle_alpha   90.00
_cell.angle_beta   90.00
_cell.angle_gamma   90.00
#
_symmetry.space_group_name_H-M   'P 1'
#
loop_
_entity.id
_entity.type
_entity.pdbx_description
1 polymer ?
#
loop_
_entity_poly.entity_id
_entity_poly.type
_entity_poly.pdbx_seq_one_letter_code
_entity_poly.pdbx_strand_id
1 'polypeptide(L)'
;MTTQEIYNIIKEAIITAYNENILSEVRQFKYRNAKNIGKEKVDYNKWEDVKEEFINPKTGRVNHKKVGRRHARYIYTQEMYNQEFDKVIEKARKKETVRFRTTPDDSLSIFTIANCNPTDKDIEKIYNSYGELAEHIIGFKSEYCNYYGGNYPESYSHMTPIFDKETNDNFYNAMKSYCKAKQEWCDKYGAE
;
A
#
# COMPACT_ATOMS: atom_id res chain seq x y z
N MET A 1 -15.10 -6.32 27.53
CA MET A 1 -13.61 -6.39 27.62
C MET A 1 -13.09 -5.22 28.43
N THR A 2 -11.91 -5.32 29.01
CA THR A 2 -11.26 -4.20 29.69
C THR A 2 -10.65 -3.25 28.64
N THR A 3 -10.52 -1.97 28.99
CA THR A 3 -9.85 -0.96 28.12
C THR A 3 -8.45 -1.41 27.70
N GLN A 4 -7.70 -2.07 28.59
CA GLN A 4 -6.36 -2.55 28.28
C GLN A 4 -6.34 -3.70 27.25
N GLU A 5 -7.34 -4.59 27.29
CA GLU A 5 -7.47 -5.65 26.27
C GLU A 5 -7.76 -5.04 24.90
N ILE A 6 -8.61 -4.02 24.84
CA ILE A 6 -8.94 -3.34 23.59
C ILE A 6 -7.72 -2.57 23.05
N TYR A 7 -6.95 -1.91 23.91
CA TYR A 7 -5.69 -1.25 23.54
C TYR A 7 -4.71 -2.24 22.92
N ASN A 8 -4.58 -3.43 23.48
CA ASN A 8 -3.74 -4.49 22.91
C ASN A 8 -4.24 -4.94 21.54
N ILE A 9 -5.55 -5.10 21.36
CA ILE A 9 -6.17 -5.44 20.07
C ILE A 9 -5.87 -4.38 19.02
N ILE A 10 -6.01 -3.10 19.34
CA ILE A 10 -5.70 -1.99 18.44
C ILE A 10 -4.20 -2.00 18.05
N LYS A 11 -3.33 -2.18 19.03
CA LYS A 11 -1.88 -2.23 18.82
C LYS A 11 -1.48 -3.38 17.89
N GLU A 12 -2.00 -4.58 18.14
CA GLU A 12 -1.73 -5.75 17.31
C GLU A 12 -2.29 -5.57 15.89
N ALA A 13 -3.45 -4.94 15.75
CA ALA A 13 -4.02 -4.63 14.45
C ALA A 13 -3.10 -3.73 13.62
N ILE A 14 -2.52 -2.69 14.22
CA ILE A 14 -1.56 -1.79 13.56
C ILE A 14 -0.32 -2.57 13.11
N ILE A 15 0.27 -3.37 14.00
CA ILE A 15 1.47 -4.16 13.71
C ILE A 15 1.19 -5.17 12.58
N THR A 16 0.04 -5.82 12.60
CA THR A 16 -0.39 -6.77 11.57
C THR A 16 -0.51 -6.08 10.22
N ALA A 17 -1.18 -4.92 10.17
CA ALA A 17 -1.34 -4.15 8.94
C ALA A 17 0.01 -3.76 8.33
N TYR A 18 0.95 -3.29 9.13
CA TYR A 18 2.31 -2.98 8.66
C TYR A 18 3.05 -4.19 8.10
N ASN A 19 2.96 -5.33 8.78
CA ASN A 19 3.61 -6.55 8.31
C ASN A 19 3.01 -7.04 6.98
N GLU A 20 1.69 -6.98 6.82
CA GLU A 20 1.01 -7.35 5.58
C GLU A 20 1.40 -6.44 4.42
N ASN A 21 1.54 -5.14 4.65
CA ASN A 21 1.99 -4.18 3.66
C ASN A 21 3.41 -4.48 3.18
N ILE A 22 4.34 -4.70 4.11
CA ILE A 22 5.71 -5.08 3.77
C ILE A 22 5.72 -6.37 2.95
N LEU A 23 4.95 -7.38 3.34
CA LEU A 23 4.84 -8.63 2.60
C LEU A 23 4.27 -8.45 1.20
N SER A 24 3.28 -7.57 1.03
CA SER A 24 2.69 -7.25 -0.27
C SER A 24 3.71 -6.58 -1.20
N GLU A 25 4.42 -5.55 -0.72
CA GLU A 25 5.47 -4.88 -1.49
C GLU A 25 6.60 -5.84 -1.88
N VAL A 26 7.01 -6.72 -0.96
CA VAL A 26 8.01 -7.77 -1.23
C VAL A 26 7.54 -8.73 -2.33
N ARG A 27 6.29 -9.20 -2.28
CA ARG A 27 5.73 -10.09 -3.30
C ARG A 27 5.68 -9.41 -4.67
N GLN A 28 5.22 -8.16 -4.73
CA GLN A 28 5.16 -7.39 -5.97
C GLN A 28 6.54 -7.15 -6.57
N PHE A 29 7.52 -6.78 -5.74
CA PHE A 29 8.89 -6.58 -6.18
C PHE A 29 9.49 -7.85 -6.76
N LYS A 30 9.37 -8.99 -6.04
CA LYS A 30 9.85 -10.30 -6.50
C LYS A 30 9.21 -10.70 -7.84
N TYR A 31 7.89 -10.56 -7.94
CA TYR A 31 7.18 -10.90 -9.18
C TYR A 31 7.67 -10.09 -10.39
N ARG A 32 7.92 -8.80 -10.20
CA ARG A 32 8.34 -7.90 -11.29
C ARG A 32 9.82 -8.09 -11.66
N ASN A 33 10.69 -8.30 -10.70
CA ASN A 33 12.13 -8.14 -10.88
C ASN A 33 12.94 -9.43 -10.88
N ALA A 34 12.51 -10.50 -10.20
CA ALA A 34 13.29 -11.74 -10.13
C ALA A 34 13.62 -12.33 -11.52
N LYS A 35 12.66 -12.28 -12.44
CA LYS A 35 12.83 -12.76 -13.83
C LYS A 35 13.77 -11.91 -14.70
N ASN A 36 14.21 -10.78 -14.19
CA ASN A 36 15.07 -9.84 -14.93
C ASN A 36 16.55 -10.01 -14.58
N ILE A 37 16.88 -10.78 -13.53
CA ILE A 37 18.27 -11.04 -13.15
C ILE A 37 18.99 -11.73 -14.32
N GLY A 38 20.17 -11.22 -14.67
CA GLY A 38 20.97 -11.69 -15.81
C GLY A 38 20.51 -11.14 -17.17
N LYS A 39 19.43 -10.34 -17.25
CA LYS A 39 18.97 -9.74 -18.51
C LYS A 39 19.55 -8.36 -18.72
N GLU A 40 19.72 -8.01 -19.99
CA GLU A 40 20.06 -6.65 -20.40
C GLU A 40 18.88 -5.70 -20.16
N LYS A 41 19.16 -4.56 -19.55
CA LYS A 41 18.22 -3.45 -19.36
C LYS A 41 18.77 -2.15 -19.93
N VAL A 42 17.90 -1.23 -20.24
CA VAL A 42 18.23 0.12 -20.71
C VAL A 42 18.19 1.09 -19.52
N ASP A 43 19.27 1.87 -19.36
CA ASP A 43 19.30 2.98 -18.42
C ASP A 43 18.87 4.26 -19.13
N TYR A 44 17.62 4.63 -18.94
CA TYR A 44 17.05 5.84 -19.55
C TYR A 44 17.63 7.16 -19.02
N ASN A 45 18.34 7.12 -17.90
CA ASN A 45 18.97 8.31 -17.31
C ASN A 45 20.42 8.51 -17.80
N LYS A 46 21.00 7.49 -18.45
CA LYS A 46 22.38 7.53 -18.89
C LYS A 46 22.48 7.40 -20.41
N TRP A 47 23.23 8.33 -21.01
CA TRP A 47 23.52 8.34 -22.44
C TRP A 47 24.96 7.96 -22.70
N GLU A 48 25.19 7.19 -23.73
CA GLU A 48 26.51 6.85 -24.26
C GLU A 48 26.63 7.25 -25.73
N ASP A 49 27.85 7.62 -26.13
CA ASP A 49 28.14 7.95 -27.50
C ASP A 49 28.29 6.66 -28.34
N VAL A 50 27.58 6.58 -29.43
CA VAL A 50 27.77 5.55 -30.44
C VAL A 50 28.91 5.99 -31.36
N LYS A 51 29.95 5.16 -31.44
CA LYS A 51 31.12 5.42 -32.27
C LYS A 51 31.23 4.33 -33.33
N GLU A 52 31.51 4.74 -34.55
CA GLU A 52 31.86 3.84 -35.64
C GLU A 52 33.38 3.87 -35.88
N GLU A 53 33.91 2.70 -36.15
CA GLU A 53 35.31 2.54 -36.55
C GLU A 53 35.46 2.80 -38.04
N PHE A 54 36.48 3.54 -38.41
CA PHE A 54 36.87 3.71 -39.80
C PHE A 54 38.38 3.70 -39.94
N ILE A 55 38.86 3.21 -41.06
CA ILE A 55 40.29 3.24 -41.38
C ILE A 55 40.61 4.58 -42.03
N ASN A 56 41.55 5.33 -41.44
CA ASN A 56 42.02 6.57 -42.02
C ASN A 56 42.80 6.23 -43.35
N PRO A 57 42.32 6.71 -44.48
CA PRO A 57 42.92 6.36 -45.77
C PRO A 57 44.36 6.89 -45.95
N LYS A 58 44.75 7.90 -45.18
CA LYS A 58 46.09 8.49 -45.27
C LYS A 58 47.10 7.80 -44.34
N THR A 59 46.67 7.23 -43.22
CA THR A 59 47.57 6.71 -42.21
C THR A 59 47.42 5.20 -41.98
N GLY A 60 46.38 4.57 -42.53
CA GLY A 60 46.03 3.16 -42.26
C GLY A 60 45.59 2.86 -40.85
N ARG A 61 45.44 3.87 -39.99
CA ARG A 61 45.07 3.66 -38.58
C ARG A 61 43.55 3.61 -38.40
N VAL A 62 43.11 2.78 -37.46
CA VAL A 62 41.71 2.72 -37.05
C VAL A 62 41.41 3.95 -36.18
N ASN A 63 40.44 4.70 -36.59
CA ASN A 63 39.90 5.86 -35.88
C ASN A 63 38.43 5.63 -35.54
N HIS A 64 37.91 6.35 -34.53
CA HIS A 64 36.53 6.29 -34.09
C HIS A 64 35.84 7.64 -34.38
N LYS A 65 34.68 7.59 -35.04
CA LYS A 65 33.86 8.76 -35.28
C LYS A 65 32.55 8.62 -34.51
N LYS A 66 32.17 9.65 -33.74
CA LYS A 66 30.87 9.69 -33.07
C LYS A 66 29.79 9.85 -34.15
N VAL A 67 28.85 8.90 -34.18
CA VAL A 67 27.75 8.86 -35.16
C VAL A 67 26.39 9.10 -34.53
N GLY A 68 26.31 9.04 -33.21
CA GLY A 68 25.05 9.26 -32.51
C GLY A 68 25.17 9.11 -30.98
N ARG A 69 24.03 9.05 -30.32
CA ARG A 69 23.90 8.76 -28.93
C ARG A 69 22.79 7.73 -28.72
N ARG A 70 22.96 6.84 -27.77
CA ARG A 70 21.92 5.90 -27.33
C ARG A 70 21.84 5.85 -25.80
N HIS A 71 20.74 5.38 -25.25
CA HIS A 71 20.69 5.06 -23.84
C HIS A 71 21.66 3.92 -23.49
N ALA A 72 22.35 4.09 -22.37
CA ALA A 72 23.27 3.08 -21.88
C ALA A 72 22.52 1.77 -21.56
N ARG A 73 23.23 0.66 -21.73
CA ARG A 73 22.69 -0.68 -21.41
C ARG A 73 23.52 -1.31 -20.31
N TYR A 74 22.87 -2.10 -19.47
CA TYR A 74 23.53 -2.80 -18.40
C TYR A 74 22.90 -4.19 -18.16
N ILE A 75 23.65 -5.10 -17.58
CA ILE A 75 23.10 -6.38 -17.12
C ILE A 75 22.56 -6.19 -15.72
N TYR A 76 21.30 -6.53 -15.50
CA TYR A 76 20.68 -6.47 -14.19
C TYR A 76 21.19 -7.62 -13.31
N THR A 77 22.08 -7.31 -12.38
CA THR A 77 22.77 -8.32 -11.55
C THR A 77 21.96 -8.70 -10.32
N GLN A 78 22.33 -9.83 -9.69
CA GLN A 78 21.78 -10.23 -8.39
C GLN A 78 22.06 -9.19 -7.31
N GLU A 79 23.22 -8.53 -7.35
CA GLU A 79 23.56 -7.48 -6.40
C GLU A 79 22.64 -6.26 -6.55
N MET A 80 22.38 -5.81 -7.77
CA MET A 80 21.43 -4.73 -8.05
C MET A 80 20.03 -5.09 -7.57
N TYR A 81 19.58 -6.33 -7.80
CA TYR A 81 18.32 -6.83 -7.30
C TYR A 81 18.24 -6.74 -5.76
N ASN A 82 19.29 -7.17 -5.06
CA ASN A 82 19.35 -7.14 -3.61
C ASN A 82 19.30 -5.71 -3.08
N GLN A 83 20.06 -4.78 -3.67
CA GLN A 83 20.05 -3.36 -3.31
C GLN A 83 18.68 -2.70 -3.53
N GLU A 84 18.02 -3.02 -4.64
CA GLU A 84 16.65 -2.53 -4.90
C GLU A 84 15.64 -3.14 -3.92
N PHE A 85 15.79 -4.41 -3.59
CA PHE A 85 14.96 -5.10 -2.62
C PHE A 85 15.04 -4.47 -1.23
N ASP A 86 16.25 -4.18 -0.75
CA ASP A 86 16.46 -3.51 0.53
C ASP A 86 15.82 -2.12 0.56
N LYS A 87 15.94 -1.36 -0.54
CA LYS A 87 15.27 -0.05 -0.68
C LYS A 87 13.75 -0.15 -0.65
N VAL A 88 13.19 -1.21 -1.25
CA VAL A 88 11.73 -1.45 -1.22
C VAL A 88 11.26 -1.71 0.20
N ILE A 89 11.97 -2.59 0.94
CA ILE A 89 11.66 -2.85 2.35
C ILE A 89 11.76 -1.60 3.20
N GLU A 90 12.86 -0.84 3.05
CA GLU A 90 13.05 0.41 3.79
C GLU A 90 11.95 1.43 3.49
N LYS A 91 11.56 1.55 2.22
CA LYS A 91 10.48 2.43 1.79
C LYS A 91 9.13 1.96 2.34
N ALA A 92 8.85 0.65 2.28
CA ALA A 92 7.63 0.07 2.84
C ALA A 92 7.52 0.34 4.35
N ARG A 93 8.61 0.24 5.09
CA ARG A 93 8.64 0.55 6.53
C ARG A 93 8.39 2.03 6.87
N LYS A 94 8.73 2.94 5.96
CA LYS A 94 8.60 4.40 6.19
C LYS A 94 7.29 4.99 5.70
N LYS A 95 6.60 4.33 4.77
CA LYS A 95 5.49 4.93 4.00
C LYS A 95 4.11 4.49 4.45
N GLU A 96 3.99 3.82 5.56
CA GLU A 96 2.77 3.13 5.87
C GLU A 96 1.69 4.02 6.44
N THR A 97 0.54 3.97 5.79
CA THR A 97 -0.71 4.54 6.29
C THR A 97 -1.63 3.40 6.67
N VAL A 98 -1.97 3.33 7.94
CA VAL A 98 -3.04 2.45 8.44
C VAL A 98 -4.25 3.31 8.72
N ARG A 99 -5.38 2.94 8.14
CA ARG A 99 -6.65 3.67 8.27
C ARG A 99 -7.64 2.80 9.04
N PHE A 100 -8.24 3.35 10.05
CA PHE A 100 -9.29 2.70 10.83
C PHE A 100 -10.66 3.19 10.39
N ARG A 101 -11.59 2.26 10.21
CA ARG A 101 -13.01 2.57 9.95
C ARG A 101 -13.76 2.64 11.27
N THR A 102 -14.72 3.57 11.39
CA THR A 102 -15.58 3.69 12.59
C THR A 102 -16.59 2.59 12.67
N THR A 103 -17.10 2.15 11.52
CA THR A 103 -18.07 1.06 11.41
C THR A 103 -17.70 0.15 10.24
N PRO A 104 -18.23 -1.08 10.16
CA PRO A 104 -17.97 -1.99 9.03
C PRO A 104 -18.31 -1.39 7.67
N ASP A 105 -19.34 -0.55 7.60
CA ASP A 105 -19.85 0.06 6.36
C ASP A 105 -19.33 1.47 6.10
N ASP A 106 -18.55 2.02 7.04
CA ASP A 106 -18.03 3.37 6.91
C ASP A 106 -16.84 3.42 5.97
N SER A 107 -16.98 4.20 4.91
CA SER A 107 -15.91 4.51 3.99
C SER A 107 -14.92 5.55 4.53
N LEU A 108 -15.25 6.23 5.62
CA LEU A 108 -14.42 7.28 6.20
C LEU A 108 -13.27 6.70 7.00
N SER A 109 -12.07 7.13 6.64
CA SER A 109 -10.84 6.78 7.34
C SER A 109 -10.65 7.72 8.51
N ILE A 110 -10.56 7.19 9.71
CA ILE A 110 -10.50 8.02 10.90
C ILE A 110 -9.07 8.43 11.24
N PHE A 111 -8.11 7.51 11.06
CA PHE A 111 -6.74 7.75 11.46
C PHE A 111 -5.72 7.25 10.47
N THR A 112 -4.66 8.03 10.36
CA THR A 112 -3.45 7.68 9.64
C THR A 112 -2.33 7.56 10.67
N ILE A 113 -1.71 6.37 10.74
CA ILE A 113 -0.55 6.11 11.58
C ILE A 113 0.65 5.99 10.67
N ALA A 114 1.65 6.84 10.91
CA ALA A 114 2.80 7.00 10.01
C ALA A 114 3.95 6.02 10.27
N ASN A 115 3.87 5.20 11.30
CA ASN A 115 4.94 4.23 11.62
C ASN A 115 4.41 2.98 12.32
N CYS A 116 5.18 1.89 12.27
CA CYS A 116 4.79 0.59 12.84
C CYS A 116 4.89 0.50 14.38
N ASN A 117 5.26 1.58 15.06
CA ASN A 117 5.32 1.65 16.51
C ASN A 117 4.30 2.69 17.01
N PRO A 118 3.02 2.30 17.16
CA PRO A 118 2.01 3.21 17.66
C PRO A 118 2.34 3.62 19.09
N THR A 119 2.18 4.90 19.38
CA THR A 119 2.27 5.40 20.75
C THR A 119 0.98 5.13 21.50
N ASP A 120 1.02 5.16 22.83
CA ASP A 120 -0.20 5.02 23.64
C ASP A 120 -1.25 6.10 23.29
N LYS A 121 -0.79 7.30 22.93
CA LYS A 121 -1.67 8.37 22.44
C LYS A 121 -2.36 8.05 21.13
N ASP A 122 -1.68 7.36 20.21
CA ASP A 122 -2.30 6.91 18.95
C ASP A 122 -3.39 5.88 19.24
N ILE A 123 -3.10 4.94 20.13
CA ILE A 123 -4.04 3.89 20.54
C ILE A 123 -5.25 4.50 21.25
N GLU A 124 -5.04 5.39 22.20
CA GLU A 124 -6.08 6.11 22.93
C GLU A 124 -6.98 6.92 21.98
N LYS A 125 -6.37 7.59 21.00
CA LYS A 125 -7.10 8.36 20.00
C LYS A 125 -8.00 7.46 19.13
N ILE A 126 -7.51 6.29 18.73
CA ILE A 126 -8.31 5.31 17.98
C ILE A 126 -9.44 4.78 18.85
N TYR A 127 -9.15 4.37 20.08
CA TYR A 127 -10.14 3.90 21.04
C TYR A 127 -11.26 4.92 21.24
N ASN A 128 -10.91 6.17 21.53
CA ASN A 128 -11.88 7.24 21.77
C ASN A 128 -12.76 7.56 20.56
N SER A 129 -12.27 7.30 19.34
CA SER A 129 -13.06 7.52 18.12
C SER A 129 -14.24 6.57 17.97
N TYR A 130 -14.17 5.41 18.60
CA TYR A 130 -15.27 4.45 18.59
C TYR A 130 -16.33 4.75 19.65
N GLY A 131 -16.04 5.63 20.61
CA GLY A 131 -16.97 5.98 21.69
C GLY A 131 -17.42 4.73 22.46
N GLU A 132 -18.72 4.61 22.67
CA GLU A 132 -19.32 3.47 23.37
C GLU A 132 -19.12 2.12 22.64
N LEU A 133 -18.89 2.16 21.32
CA LEU A 133 -18.64 0.95 20.54
C LEU A 133 -17.27 0.35 20.78
N ALA A 134 -16.32 1.10 21.37
CA ALA A 134 -14.98 0.61 21.66
C ALA A 134 -14.98 -0.65 22.52
N GLU A 135 -15.86 -0.72 23.51
CA GLU A 135 -15.95 -1.85 24.45
C GLU A 135 -16.47 -3.15 23.80
N HIS A 136 -17.05 -3.04 22.61
CA HIS A 136 -17.58 -4.15 21.82
C HIS A 136 -16.63 -4.65 20.74
N ILE A 137 -15.45 -4.04 20.58
CA ILE A 137 -14.43 -4.45 19.60
C ILE A 137 -13.75 -5.73 20.08
N ILE A 138 -13.87 -6.81 19.31
CA ILE A 138 -13.21 -8.10 19.56
C ILE A 138 -12.02 -8.35 18.64
N GLY A 139 -11.80 -7.50 17.64
CA GLY A 139 -10.68 -7.61 16.70
C GLY A 139 -10.80 -6.61 15.54
N PHE A 140 -9.87 -6.74 14.60
CA PHE A 140 -9.90 -5.98 13.34
C PHE A 140 -9.61 -6.89 12.16
N LYS A 141 -10.31 -6.65 11.06
CA LYS A 141 -9.99 -7.22 9.76
C LYS A 141 -9.11 -6.23 9.00
N SER A 142 -7.95 -6.70 8.55
CA SER A 142 -7.06 -5.92 7.69
C SER A 142 -7.39 -6.16 6.23
N GLU A 143 -7.48 -5.08 5.44
CA GLU A 143 -7.59 -5.12 4.00
C GLU A 143 -6.55 -4.18 3.40
N TYR A 144 -5.63 -4.75 2.61
CA TYR A 144 -4.66 -3.96 1.87
C TYR A 144 -5.28 -3.46 0.57
N CYS A 145 -5.30 -2.15 0.42
CA CYS A 145 -5.85 -1.47 -0.74
C CYS A 145 -4.75 -0.79 -1.54
N ASN A 146 -4.66 -1.13 -2.83
CA ASN A 146 -3.89 -0.39 -3.82
C ASN A 146 -4.86 0.47 -4.63
N TYR A 147 -4.79 1.77 -4.46
CA TYR A 147 -5.56 2.70 -5.26
C TYR A 147 -4.69 3.23 -6.41
N TYR A 148 -5.08 2.91 -7.65
CA TYR A 148 -4.41 3.37 -8.87
C TYR A 148 -5.12 4.55 -9.55
N GLY A 149 -6.07 5.18 -8.86
CA GLY A 149 -6.82 6.31 -9.37
C GLY A 149 -6.21 7.65 -8.93
N GLY A 150 -5.81 8.48 -9.88
CA GLY A 150 -5.26 9.81 -9.63
C GLY A 150 -3.77 9.93 -9.93
N ASN A 151 -3.20 11.11 -9.70
CA ASN A 151 -1.80 11.43 -9.99
C ASN A 151 -0.78 10.76 -9.07
N TYR A 152 -1.23 10.10 -8.00
CA TYR A 152 -0.37 9.43 -7.02
C TYR A 152 -1.02 8.10 -6.60
N PRO A 153 -0.39 6.96 -6.91
CA PRO A 153 -0.82 5.68 -6.39
C PRO A 153 -0.61 5.67 -4.86
N GLU A 154 -1.69 5.53 -4.13
CA GLU A 154 -1.66 5.39 -2.68
C GLU A 154 -1.90 3.92 -2.31
N SER A 155 -1.00 3.39 -1.49
CA SER A 155 -1.17 2.08 -0.86
C SER A 155 -1.45 2.29 0.62
N TYR A 156 -2.48 1.66 1.15
CA TYR A 156 -2.84 1.74 2.57
C TYR A 156 -3.55 0.48 3.03
N SER A 157 -3.49 0.22 4.32
CA SER A 157 -4.30 -0.82 4.95
C SER A 157 -5.51 -0.23 5.64
N HIS A 158 -6.67 -0.78 5.35
CA HIS A 158 -7.89 -0.53 6.09
C HIS A 158 -8.03 -1.54 7.22
N MET A 159 -8.28 -1.02 8.41
CA MET A 159 -8.62 -1.79 9.60
C MET A 159 -10.10 -1.61 9.87
N THR A 160 -10.87 -2.66 9.59
CA THR A 160 -12.31 -2.68 9.85
C THR A 160 -12.55 -3.36 11.20
N PRO A 161 -13.26 -2.73 12.14
CA PRO A 161 -13.54 -3.33 13.43
C PRO A 161 -14.42 -4.57 13.28
N ILE A 162 -14.13 -5.55 14.08
CA ILE A 162 -14.99 -6.73 14.30
C ILE A 162 -15.59 -6.53 15.69
N PHE A 163 -16.90 -6.35 15.72
CA PHE A 163 -17.63 -6.23 16.98
C PHE A 163 -18.11 -7.60 17.48
N ASP A 164 -18.49 -7.65 18.72
CA ASP A 164 -19.17 -8.82 19.26
C ASP A 164 -20.48 -9.12 18.50
N LYS A 165 -21.01 -10.33 18.71
CA LYS A 165 -22.18 -10.81 17.96
C LYS A 165 -23.41 -9.93 18.15
N GLU A 166 -23.67 -9.48 19.38
CA GLU A 166 -24.84 -8.66 19.69
C GLU A 166 -24.79 -7.32 18.96
N THR A 167 -23.64 -6.66 18.99
CA THR A 167 -23.40 -5.39 18.29
C THR A 167 -23.53 -5.55 16.77
N ASN A 168 -22.97 -6.60 16.20
CA ASN A 168 -23.10 -6.90 14.77
C ASN A 168 -24.56 -7.17 14.38
N ASP A 169 -25.30 -7.94 15.17
CA ASP A 169 -26.72 -8.23 14.92
C ASP A 169 -27.55 -6.93 14.98
N ASN A 170 -27.24 -6.03 15.89
CA ASN A 170 -27.90 -4.74 15.98
C ASN A 170 -27.62 -3.85 14.76
N PHE A 171 -26.38 -3.79 14.28
CA PHE A 171 -26.06 -3.10 13.03
C PHE A 171 -26.80 -3.69 11.84
N TYR A 172 -26.80 -5.01 11.69
CA TYR A 172 -27.49 -5.67 10.60
C TYR A 172 -29.00 -5.38 10.59
N ASN A 173 -29.63 -5.42 11.76
CA ASN A 173 -31.05 -5.10 11.90
C ASN A 173 -31.36 -3.63 11.62
N ALA A 174 -30.49 -2.71 12.06
CA ALA A 174 -30.62 -1.28 11.76
C ALA A 174 -30.49 -1.02 10.26
N MET A 175 -29.49 -1.61 9.60
CA MET A 175 -29.30 -1.49 8.15
C MET A 175 -30.51 -2.02 7.37
N LYS A 176 -31.02 -3.19 7.75
CA LYS A 176 -32.21 -3.78 7.12
C LYS A 176 -33.43 -2.87 7.26
N SER A 177 -33.63 -2.29 8.44
CA SER A 177 -34.72 -1.36 8.70
C SER A 177 -34.57 -0.06 7.87
N TYR A 178 -33.36 0.46 7.77
CA TYR A 178 -33.03 1.63 6.94
C TYR A 178 -33.33 1.36 5.44
N CYS A 179 -32.84 0.23 4.91
CA CYS A 179 -33.07 -0.14 3.51
C CYS A 179 -34.56 -0.27 3.20
N LYS A 180 -35.34 -0.87 4.12
CA LYS A 180 -36.78 -0.98 3.98
C LYS A 180 -37.46 0.39 3.96
N ALA A 181 -37.12 1.26 4.90
CA ALA A 181 -37.68 2.62 4.97
C ALA A 181 -37.30 3.44 3.73
N LYS A 182 -36.07 3.31 3.23
CA LYS A 182 -35.63 3.96 2.00
C LYS A 182 -36.42 3.47 0.79
N GLN A 183 -36.65 2.17 0.66
CA GLN A 183 -37.42 1.61 -0.44
C GLN A 183 -38.89 2.12 -0.40
N GLU A 184 -39.51 2.09 0.78
CA GLU A 184 -40.87 2.62 0.98
C GLU A 184 -40.97 4.11 0.60
N TRP A 185 -39.91 4.89 0.90
CA TRP A 185 -39.84 6.30 0.50
C TRP A 185 -39.70 6.47 -1.01
N CYS A 186 -38.81 5.69 -1.65
CA CYS A 186 -38.65 5.69 -3.12
C CYS A 186 -39.94 5.30 -3.84
N ASP A 187 -40.63 4.25 -3.37
CA ASP A 187 -41.88 3.78 -3.93
C ASP A 187 -43.00 4.85 -3.83
N LYS A 188 -43.00 5.60 -2.73
CA LYS A 188 -43.98 6.64 -2.47
C LYS A 188 -43.74 7.91 -3.28
N TYR A 189 -42.47 8.30 -3.47
CA TYR A 189 -42.13 9.60 -4.06
C TYR A 189 -41.49 9.51 -5.44
N GLY A 190 -41.32 8.31 -6.00
CA GLY A 190 -40.80 8.10 -7.35
C GLY A 190 -39.34 8.51 -7.54
N ALA A 191 -38.55 8.47 -6.47
CA ALA A 191 -37.09 8.72 -6.56
C ALA A 191 -36.35 7.42 -6.90
N GLU A 192 -35.58 7.43 -7.98
CA GLU A 192 -34.63 6.35 -8.35
C GLU A 192 -33.33 6.45 -7.57
#